data_1800408edad003d2f925cc04062c41fe
#
_entry.id   1800408edad003d2f925cc04062c41fe
#
_cell.length_a   1.000
_cell.length_b   1.000
_cell.length_c   1.000
_cell.angle_alpha   90.00
_cell.angle_beta   90.00
_cell.angle_gamma   90.00
#
_symmetry.space_group_name_H-M   'P 1'
#
loop_
_entity.id
_entity.type
_entity.pdbx_description
1 polymer ?
#
loop_
_entity_poly.entity_id
_entity_poly.type
_entity_poly.pdbx_seq_one_letter_code
_entity_poly.pdbx_strand_id
1 'polypeptide(L)'
;MNISIIWKLSADENSNLITLQCLKEQIIAADLNVQVLIYQKENDEKNRFISELETLKIKADKYALINENSLYEHAQKHVTGDIITYLNGGDRWTPGTLRQVQEISEKYSKNNIFMLRKVMPDGTGGAFAMDEMNKKIVVQDVTKEFYCYPFYFGGTFLSNKVFVENKFDETLGMETEKDFFLRLMAKEKKFIFLNSQIYESVEVQEGNSTFYEGIYKREWYEESFTEFWIPFLKNLKEKYGKVPSFIQYHFMFTVKSRIMSNLNNRNKHVISQGQEKLCLERMGQAFQYIDCLLYTSD
;
A
#
# COMPACT_ATOMS: atom_id res chain seq x y z
N MET A 1 24.00 -1.66 1.92
CA MET A 1 22.64 -1.56 1.37
C MET A 1 22.19 -0.11 1.37
N ASN A 2 21.57 0.34 0.30
CA ASN A 2 21.03 1.70 0.16
C ASN A 2 19.50 1.61 0.18
N ILE A 3 18.82 2.62 0.77
CA ILE A 3 17.35 2.67 0.79
C ILE A 3 16.88 3.91 0.06
N SER A 4 15.89 3.78 -0.85
CA SER A 4 15.16 4.91 -1.39
C SER A 4 13.79 5.00 -0.73
N ILE A 5 13.48 6.19 -0.23
CA ILE A 5 12.20 6.51 0.41
C ILE A 5 11.44 7.48 -0.50
N ILE A 6 10.27 7.08 -0.93
CA ILE A 6 9.34 7.93 -1.67
C ILE A 6 8.44 8.59 -0.63
N TRP A 7 8.56 9.90 -0.48
CA TRP A 7 7.80 10.66 0.49
C TRP A 7 6.83 11.62 -0.19
N LYS A 8 5.53 11.30 -0.12
CA LYS A 8 4.46 12.17 -0.59
C LYS A 8 4.06 13.13 0.54
N LEU A 9 4.24 14.42 0.32
CA LEU A 9 3.86 15.44 1.30
C LEU A 9 2.34 15.54 1.45
N SER A 10 1.90 15.69 2.69
CA SER A 10 0.55 16.10 3.03
C SER A 10 0.38 17.61 2.82
N ALA A 11 -0.86 18.06 2.60
CA ALA A 11 -1.20 19.47 2.65
C ALA A 11 -1.03 20.07 4.08
N ASP A 12 -1.16 19.21 5.12
CA ASP A 12 -0.88 19.59 6.50
C ASP A 12 0.61 19.55 6.80
N GLU A 13 1.17 20.70 7.10
CA GLU A 13 2.59 20.86 7.40
C GLU A 13 3.02 20.12 8.68
N ASN A 14 2.18 20.06 9.70
CA ASN A 14 2.48 19.36 10.95
C ASN A 14 2.63 17.85 10.71
N SER A 15 1.79 17.29 9.85
CA SER A 15 1.93 15.88 9.41
C SER A 15 3.29 15.65 8.75
N ASN A 16 3.74 16.53 7.88
CA ASN A 16 5.06 16.41 7.25
C ASN A 16 6.20 16.49 8.26
N LEU A 17 6.08 17.33 9.31
CA LEU A 17 7.08 17.40 10.39
C LEU A 17 7.19 16.10 11.18
N ILE A 18 6.07 15.41 11.42
CA ILE A 18 6.06 14.10 12.09
C ILE A 18 6.87 13.08 11.28
N THR A 19 6.62 13.01 9.97
CA THR A 19 7.39 12.12 9.09
C THR A 19 8.86 12.49 9.01
N LEU A 20 9.17 13.79 8.90
CA LEU A 20 10.55 14.26 8.88
C LEU A 20 11.32 13.87 10.15
N GLN A 21 10.70 14.04 11.31
CA GLN A 21 11.31 13.68 12.59
C GLN A 21 11.56 12.16 12.64
N CYS A 22 10.59 11.35 12.23
CA CYS A 22 10.75 9.91 12.13
C CYS A 22 11.93 9.54 11.20
N LEU A 23 12.01 10.13 10.01
CA LEU A 23 13.09 9.87 9.06
C LEU A 23 14.47 10.22 9.65
N LYS A 24 14.60 11.35 10.31
CA LYS A 24 15.84 11.77 10.98
C LYS A 24 16.30 10.73 12.02
N GLU A 25 15.39 10.31 12.89
CA GLU A 25 15.69 9.31 13.94
C GLU A 25 16.11 7.97 13.35
N GLN A 26 15.40 7.48 12.32
CA GLN A 26 15.69 6.21 11.65
C GLN A 26 17.06 6.21 10.96
N ILE A 27 17.38 7.29 10.24
CA ILE A 27 18.57 7.37 9.42
C ILE A 27 19.81 7.53 10.29
N ILE A 28 19.76 8.39 11.32
CA ILE A 28 20.86 8.56 12.28
C ILE A 28 21.15 7.25 13.01
N ALA A 29 20.10 6.52 13.43
CA ALA A 29 20.26 5.29 14.18
C ALA A 29 20.78 4.12 13.34
N ALA A 30 20.56 4.13 12.02
CA ALA A 30 20.87 3.00 11.15
C ALA A 30 22.24 3.09 10.45
N ASP A 31 22.84 4.29 10.39
CA ASP A 31 24.08 4.57 9.62
C ASP A 31 24.00 4.07 8.17
N LEU A 32 22.87 4.38 7.51
CA LEU A 32 22.54 3.92 6.17
C LEU A 32 22.65 5.04 5.15
N ASN A 33 23.03 4.69 3.92
CA ASN A 33 22.85 5.57 2.79
C ASN A 33 21.37 5.58 2.39
N VAL A 34 20.75 6.75 2.53
CA VAL A 34 19.34 6.94 2.22
C VAL A 34 19.18 8.01 1.15
N GLN A 35 18.36 7.69 0.16
CA GLN A 35 17.82 8.66 -0.79
C GLN A 35 16.38 8.95 -0.41
N VAL A 36 15.98 10.21 -0.38
CA VAL A 36 14.59 10.62 -0.18
C VAL A 36 14.09 11.35 -1.42
N LEU A 37 13.07 10.81 -2.07
CA LEU A 37 12.37 11.44 -3.18
C LEU A 37 11.11 12.11 -2.61
N ILE A 38 11.10 13.44 -2.59
CA ILE A 38 10.00 14.22 -2.03
C ILE A 38 9.03 14.65 -3.12
N TYR A 39 7.77 14.25 -3.00
CA TYR A 39 6.69 14.60 -3.91
C TYR A 39 5.69 15.53 -3.26
N GLN A 40 5.37 16.63 -3.94
CA GLN A 40 4.40 17.62 -3.48
C GLN A 40 3.50 18.09 -4.61
N LYS A 41 2.32 18.62 -4.27
CA LYS A 41 1.46 19.32 -5.24
C LYS A 41 2.16 20.62 -5.68
N GLU A 42 1.95 20.99 -6.96
CA GLU A 42 2.46 22.28 -7.48
C GLU A 42 2.02 23.44 -6.59
N ASN A 43 2.90 24.39 -6.35
CA ASN A 43 2.80 25.64 -5.59
C ASN A 43 3.22 25.63 -4.11
N ASP A 44 3.81 24.60 -3.58
CA ASP A 44 4.38 24.70 -2.23
C ASP A 44 5.90 24.99 -2.31
N GLU A 45 6.28 26.24 -2.07
CA GLU A 45 7.68 26.73 -2.19
C GLU A 45 8.62 26.24 -1.07
N LYS A 46 8.16 25.33 -0.20
CA LYS A 46 8.89 24.96 1.01
C LYS A 46 10.04 23.99 0.79
N ASN A 47 11.20 24.53 0.42
CA ASN A 47 12.48 23.81 0.37
C ASN A 47 13.02 23.40 1.77
N ARG A 48 12.31 23.69 2.87
CA ARG A 48 12.86 23.47 4.22
C ARG A 48 13.12 22.00 4.52
N PHE A 49 12.28 21.08 4.05
CA PHE A 49 12.48 19.65 4.29
C PHE A 49 13.75 19.12 3.63
N ILE A 50 14.07 19.61 2.43
CA ILE A 50 15.34 19.30 1.74
C ILE A 50 16.51 19.78 2.54
N SER A 51 16.53 21.07 2.91
CA SER A 51 17.62 21.66 3.68
C SER A 51 17.86 20.91 4.99
N GLU A 52 16.78 20.51 5.68
CA GLU A 52 16.92 19.74 6.91
C GLU A 52 17.47 18.32 6.68
N LEU A 53 17.09 17.63 5.62
CA LEU A 53 17.65 16.33 5.27
C LEU A 53 19.11 16.43 4.81
N GLU A 54 19.46 17.44 4.04
CA GLU A 54 20.84 17.69 3.60
C GLU A 54 21.81 17.93 4.77
N THR A 55 21.35 18.56 5.85
CA THR A 55 22.17 18.74 7.08
C THR A 55 22.60 17.39 7.66
N LEU A 56 21.87 16.33 7.40
CA LEU A 56 22.17 14.95 7.80
C LEU A 56 22.94 14.16 6.72
N LYS A 57 23.41 14.85 5.67
CA LYS A 57 24.05 14.21 4.49
C LYS A 57 23.14 13.21 3.76
N ILE A 58 21.84 13.39 3.84
CA ILE A 58 20.86 12.58 3.13
C ILE A 58 20.66 13.15 1.74
N LYS A 59 20.76 12.31 0.72
CA LYS A 59 20.42 12.72 -0.63
C LYS A 59 18.92 12.93 -0.73
N ALA A 60 18.48 14.16 -0.83
CA ALA A 60 17.08 14.54 -0.99
C ALA A 60 16.84 15.20 -2.34
N ASP A 61 15.95 14.66 -3.14
CA ASP A 61 15.53 15.18 -4.43
C ASP A 61 14.05 15.55 -4.37
N LYS A 62 13.70 16.78 -4.76
CA LYS A 62 12.32 17.28 -4.77
C LYS A 62 11.71 17.21 -6.15
N TYR A 63 10.48 16.71 -6.22
CA TYR A 63 9.73 16.63 -7.46
C TYR A 63 8.33 17.23 -7.28
N ALA A 64 7.95 18.11 -8.24
CA ALA A 64 6.56 18.55 -8.34
C ALA A 64 5.73 17.44 -8.99
N LEU A 65 4.59 17.12 -8.43
CA LEU A 65 3.61 16.26 -9.07
C LEU A 65 2.88 17.08 -10.14
N ILE A 66 3.30 16.95 -11.38
CA ILE A 66 2.63 17.55 -12.53
C ILE A 66 1.23 16.95 -12.71
N ASN A 67 1.08 15.68 -12.36
CA ASN A 67 -0.17 14.96 -12.32
C ASN A 67 -0.11 13.98 -11.13
N GLU A 68 -1.15 13.92 -10.29
CA GLU A 68 -1.21 12.95 -9.19
C GLU A 68 -1.08 11.48 -9.67
N ASN A 69 -1.36 11.25 -10.95
CA ASN A 69 -1.29 9.94 -11.61
C ASN A 69 0.08 9.63 -12.24
N SER A 70 1.17 10.29 -11.84
CA SER A 70 2.52 10.02 -12.38
C SER A 70 3.58 9.77 -11.31
N LEU A 71 3.18 9.64 -10.06
CA LEU A 71 4.11 9.51 -8.93
C LEU A 71 4.97 8.25 -9.02
N TYR A 72 4.34 7.10 -9.21
CA TYR A 72 5.04 5.81 -9.18
C TYR A 72 5.92 5.61 -10.41
N GLU A 73 5.42 5.96 -11.60
CA GLU A 73 6.23 5.90 -12.82
C GLU A 73 7.46 6.81 -12.74
N HIS A 74 7.28 8.00 -12.18
CA HIS A 74 8.39 8.92 -11.95
C HIS A 74 9.38 8.36 -10.92
N ALA A 75 8.88 7.85 -9.79
CA ALA A 75 9.72 7.26 -8.75
C ALA A 75 10.52 6.06 -9.29
N GLN A 76 9.93 5.18 -10.12
CA GLN A 76 10.62 4.06 -10.73
C GLN A 76 11.84 4.47 -11.56
N LYS A 77 11.82 5.66 -12.16
CA LYS A 77 12.94 6.20 -12.95
C LYS A 77 14.07 6.82 -12.10
N HIS A 78 13.78 7.19 -10.85
CA HIS A 78 14.71 8.00 -10.04
C HIS A 78 15.22 7.29 -8.77
N VAL A 79 14.60 6.18 -8.35
CA VAL A 79 15.09 5.40 -7.20
C VAL A 79 16.43 4.76 -7.50
N THR A 80 17.37 4.87 -6.55
CA THR A 80 18.73 4.32 -6.67
C THR A 80 19.08 3.34 -5.56
N GLY A 81 18.22 3.21 -4.54
CA GLY A 81 18.43 2.29 -3.42
C GLY A 81 18.21 0.83 -3.80
N ASP A 82 18.78 -0.07 -3.02
CA ASP A 82 18.57 -1.52 -3.14
C ASP A 82 17.17 -1.92 -2.67
N ILE A 83 16.65 -1.17 -1.70
CA ILE A 83 15.31 -1.32 -1.11
C ILE A 83 14.54 -0.02 -1.28
N ILE A 84 13.27 -0.13 -1.64
CA ILE A 84 12.36 0.99 -1.88
C ILE A 84 11.20 0.92 -0.90
N THR A 85 10.81 2.05 -0.35
CA THR A 85 9.63 2.17 0.50
C THR A 85 8.93 3.52 0.28
N TYR A 86 7.74 3.65 0.86
CA TYR A 86 6.88 4.81 0.66
C TYR A 86 6.33 5.32 2.00
N LEU A 87 6.18 6.64 2.12
CA LEU A 87 5.52 7.31 3.24
C LEU A 87 4.63 8.45 2.74
N ASN A 88 3.51 8.63 3.38
CA ASN A 88 2.75 9.88 3.31
C ASN A 88 3.21 10.82 4.44
N GLY A 89 2.97 12.11 4.26
CA GLY A 89 3.12 13.06 5.36
C GLY A 89 2.22 12.69 6.54
N GLY A 90 2.81 12.54 7.71
CA GLY A 90 2.18 12.05 8.93
C GLY A 90 2.52 10.60 9.30
N ASP A 91 2.88 9.80 8.33
CA ASP A 91 3.26 8.39 8.58
C ASP A 91 4.58 8.30 9.35
N ARG A 92 4.69 7.24 10.16
CA ARG A 92 5.91 6.97 10.92
C ARG A 92 6.14 5.47 11.15
N TRP A 93 7.38 5.14 11.44
CA TRP A 93 7.80 3.79 11.84
C TRP A 93 8.28 3.75 13.28
N THR A 94 8.17 2.61 13.92
CA THR A 94 8.84 2.40 15.23
C THR A 94 10.36 2.59 15.11
N PRO A 95 11.03 3.07 16.19
CA PRO A 95 12.48 3.24 16.19
C PRO A 95 13.24 1.98 15.76
N GLY A 96 14.28 2.15 14.96
CA GLY A 96 15.14 1.06 14.49
C GLY A 96 14.58 0.24 13.33
N THR A 97 13.45 0.62 12.74
CA THR A 97 12.84 -0.08 11.61
C THR A 97 13.77 -0.21 10.41
N LEU A 98 14.43 0.87 9.96
CA LEU A 98 15.33 0.80 8.79
C LEU A 98 16.51 -0.15 9.03
N ARG A 99 17.08 -0.13 10.21
CA ARG A 99 18.16 -1.06 10.59
C ARG A 99 17.68 -2.50 10.58
N GLN A 100 16.51 -2.77 11.14
CA GLN A 100 15.97 -4.13 11.15
C GLN A 100 15.62 -4.61 9.74
N VAL A 101 15.05 -3.75 8.89
CA VAL A 101 14.81 -4.10 7.47
C VAL A 101 16.12 -4.46 6.77
N GLN A 102 17.20 -3.72 7.01
CA GLN A 102 18.52 -4.04 6.48
C GLN A 102 18.97 -5.44 6.92
N GLU A 103 19.03 -5.69 8.22
CA GLU A 103 19.46 -6.98 8.77
C GLU A 103 18.64 -8.16 8.23
N ILE A 104 17.32 -7.97 8.10
CA ILE A 104 16.42 -9.01 7.62
C ILE A 104 16.53 -9.19 6.11
N SER A 105 16.69 -8.13 5.33
CA SER A 105 16.88 -8.25 3.87
C SER A 105 18.16 -8.97 3.50
N GLU A 106 19.24 -8.78 4.25
CA GLU A 106 20.50 -9.53 4.10
C GLU A 106 20.30 -11.02 4.44
N LYS A 107 19.62 -11.30 5.55
CA LYS A 107 19.34 -12.67 6.00
C LYS A 107 18.41 -13.42 5.06
N TYR A 108 17.41 -12.74 4.51
CA TYR A 108 16.39 -13.29 3.61
C TYR A 108 16.57 -12.76 2.18
N SER A 109 17.79 -12.74 1.68
CA SER A 109 18.20 -12.14 0.40
C SER A 109 17.49 -12.68 -0.84
N LYS A 110 16.78 -13.81 -0.74
CA LYS A 110 15.94 -14.38 -1.80
C LYS A 110 14.52 -13.81 -1.81
N ASN A 111 14.15 -13.04 -0.79
CA ASN A 111 12.83 -12.44 -0.69
C ASN A 111 12.91 -10.99 -1.14
N ASN A 112 11.88 -10.56 -1.85
CA ASN A 112 11.81 -9.24 -2.47
C ASN A 112 10.86 -8.28 -1.76
N ILE A 113 10.09 -8.78 -0.78
CA ILE A 113 9.01 -8.04 -0.12
C ILE A 113 9.13 -8.21 1.38
N PHE A 114 9.22 -7.09 2.10
CA PHE A 114 9.25 -7.03 3.56
C PHE A 114 8.14 -6.09 4.01
N MET A 115 7.31 -6.54 4.94
CA MET A 115 6.13 -5.79 5.37
C MET A 115 6.13 -5.62 6.88
N LEU A 116 5.76 -4.43 7.35
CA LEU A 116 5.60 -4.12 8.75
C LEU A 116 4.14 -4.34 9.18
N ARG A 117 3.94 -4.46 10.47
CA ARG A 117 2.59 -4.41 11.05
C ARG A 117 2.04 -2.99 10.95
N LYS A 118 0.88 -2.82 10.30
CA LYS A 118 0.19 -1.52 10.27
C LYS A 118 -0.62 -1.33 11.55
N VAL A 119 -0.54 -0.15 12.13
CA VAL A 119 -1.36 0.29 13.27
C VAL A 119 -1.92 1.67 12.95
N MET A 120 -3.17 1.87 13.31
CA MET A 120 -3.84 3.17 13.19
C MET A 120 -3.55 4.01 14.46
N PRO A 121 -3.66 5.36 14.41
CA PRO A 121 -3.37 6.22 15.54
C PRO A 121 -4.21 5.96 16.79
N ASP A 122 -5.42 5.39 16.63
CA ASP A 122 -6.29 4.98 17.74
C ASP A 122 -5.89 3.64 18.37
N GLY A 123 -4.75 3.07 17.92
CA GLY A 123 -4.26 1.78 18.37
C GLY A 123 -4.98 0.57 17.76
N THR A 124 -6.01 0.80 16.92
CA THR A 124 -6.62 -0.28 16.18
C THR A 124 -5.63 -0.73 15.08
N GLY A 125 -5.18 -1.95 15.16
CA GLY A 125 -4.33 -2.54 14.14
C GLY A 125 -5.18 -3.07 13.01
N GLY A 126 -4.72 -2.94 11.78
CA GLY A 126 -5.11 -3.84 10.70
C GLY A 126 -4.67 -5.25 11.09
N ALA A 127 -5.46 -5.87 11.96
CA ALA A 127 -5.18 -7.24 12.38
C ALA A 127 -5.53 -8.15 11.22
N PHE A 128 -4.53 -8.48 10.43
CA PHE A 128 -4.57 -9.79 9.80
C PHE A 128 -4.42 -10.78 10.94
N ALA A 129 -5.42 -11.64 11.13
CA ALA A 129 -5.33 -12.73 12.09
C ALA A 129 -4.19 -13.64 11.63
N MET A 130 -3.01 -13.40 12.17
CA MET A 130 -1.88 -14.31 12.01
C MET A 130 -1.89 -15.21 13.23
N ASP A 131 -2.05 -16.50 13.02
CA ASP A 131 -1.92 -17.51 14.09
C ASP A 131 -0.55 -17.47 14.78
N GLU A 132 0.42 -16.79 14.17
CA GLU A 132 1.80 -16.66 14.65
C GLU A 132 2.14 -15.27 15.23
N MET A 133 1.19 -14.56 15.82
CA MET A 133 1.39 -13.22 16.41
C MET A 133 2.56 -13.15 17.44
N ASN A 134 3.00 -14.30 17.96
CA ASN A 134 4.13 -14.36 18.90
C ASN A 134 5.52 -14.36 18.24
N LYS A 135 5.58 -14.57 16.93
CA LYS A 135 6.85 -14.53 16.20
C LYS A 135 7.18 -13.12 15.75
N LYS A 136 8.41 -12.70 15.98
CA LYS A 136 8.90 -11.37 15.55
C LYS A 136 9.01 -11.25 14.03
N ILE A 137 9.29 -12.35 13.34
CA ILE A 137 9.48 -12.42 11.90
C ILE A 137 8.78 -13.67 11.40
N VAL A 138 7.94 -13.51 10.38
CA VAL A 138 7.19 -14.59 9.75
C VAL A 138 7.46 -14.59 8.26
N VAL A 139 7.77 -15.76 7.71
CA VAL A 139 7.80 -15.98 6.24
C VAL A 139 6.39 -16.38 5.81
N GLN A 140 5.70 -15.48 5.18
CA GLN A 140 4.32 -15.67 4.77
C GLN A 140 4.23 -16.17 3.33
N ASP A 141 3.42 -17.21 3.10
CA ASP A 141 3.16 -17.77 1.78
C ASP A 141 1.66 -17.66 1.46
N VAL A 142 1.30 -16.71 0.58
CA VAL A 142 -0.11 -16.42 0.24
C VAL A 142 -0.81 -17.57 -0.49
N THR A 143 -0.07 -18.56 -0.95
CA THR A 143 -0.68 -19.77 -1.56
C THR A 143 -1.17 -20.77 -0.52
N LYS A 144 -0.70 -20.65 0.72
CA LYS A 144 -1.06 -21.50 1.86
C LYS A 144 -1.97 -20.77 2.83
N GLU A 145 -1.63 -19.53 3.13
CA GLU A 145 -2.32 -18.68 4.09
C GLU A 145 -2.90 -17.47 3.35
N PHE A 146 -3.88 -17.75 2.50
CA PHE A 146 -4.44 -16.80 1.53
C PHE A 146 -5.19 -15.61 2.18
N TYR A 147 -5.54 -15.70 3.46
CA TYR A 147 -6.20 -14.63 4.22
C TYR A 147 -5.21 -13.65 4.88
N CYS A 148 -3.92 -13.95 4.87
CA CYS A 148 -2.89 -13.18 5.55
C CYS A 148 -2.12 -12.26 4.59
N TYR A 149 -2.82 -11.37 3.88
CA TYR A 149 -2.16 -10.44 2.97
C TYR A 149 -2.54 -8.99 3.26
N PRO A 150 -1.61 -8.19 3.81
CA PRO A 150 -1.81 -6.76 3.99
C PRO A 150 -1.64 -5.99 2.68
N PHE A 151 -2.42 -4.91 2.52
CA PHE A 151 -2.35 -4.01 1.37
C PHE A 151 -2.09 -2.59 1.83
N TYR A 152 -0.83 -2.24 1.98
CA TYR A 152 -0.43 -0.86 2.23
C TYR A 152 1.00 -0.64 1.77
N PHE A 153 1.23 0.47 1.09
CA PHE A 153 2.54 0.79 0.55
C PHE A 153 3.48 1.31 1.64
N GLY A 154 2.99 2.17 2.53
CA GLY A 154 3.80 2.84 3.54
C GLY A 154 4.49 1.96 4.57
N GLY A 155 4.00 0.75 4.81
CA GLY A 155 4.64 -0.26 5.67
C GLY A 155 5.34 -1.36 4.90
N THR A 156 5.54 -1.19 3.59
CA THR A 156 6.14 -2.20 2.71
C THR A 156 7.49 -1.73 2.18
N PHE A 157 8.45 -2.63 2.20
CA PHE A 157 9.78 -2.45 1.64
C PHE A 157 9.98 -3.46 0.53
N LEU A 158 10.26 -2.97 -0.67
CA LEU A 158 10.42 -3.75 -1.88
C LEU A 158 11.87 -3.74 -2.34
N SER A 159 12.39 -4.86 -2.84
CA SER A 159 13.67 -4.81 -3.55
C SER A 159 13.54 -3.92 -4.80
N ASN A 160 14.59 -3.19 -5.13
CA ASN A 160 14.63 -2.31 -6.31
C ASN A 160 14.19 -3.05 -7.57
N LYS A 161 14.69 -4.28 -7.74
CA LYS A 161 14.33 -5.13 -8.88
C LYS A 161 12.83 -5.27 -9.05
N VAL A 162 12.12 -5.65 -7.97
CA VAL A 162 10.66 -5.85 -8.05
C VAL A 162 9.92 -4.55 -8.25
N PHE A 163 10.39 -3.46 -7.63
CA PHE A 163 9.77 -2.15 -7.77
C PHE A 163 9.87 -1.63 -9.20
N VAL A 164 11.05 -1.75 -9.83
CA VAL A 164 11.30 -1.21 -11.18
C VAL A 164 10.75 -2.10 -12.29
N GLU A 165 10.82 -3.44 -12.15
CA GLU A 165 10.36 -4.38 -13.18
C GLU A 165 8.82 -4.49 -13.27
N ASN A 166 8.08 -4.16 -12.21
CA ASN A 166 6.62 -4.24 -12.22
C ASN A 166 6.03 -2.84 -12.34
N LYS A 167 5.38 -2.58 -13.48
CA LYS A 167 4.79 -1.26 -13.76
C LYS A 167 3.55 -1.02 -12.91
N PHE A 168 3.37 0.23 -12.50
CA PHE A 168 2.11 0.72 -11.96
C PHE A 168 1.19 1.10 -13.12
N ASP A 169 -0.08 0.77 -13.01
CA ASP A 169 -1.12 1.32 -13.89
C ASP A 169 -1.81 2.47 -13.18
N GLU A 170 -1.25 3.66 -13.36
CA GLU A 170 -1.75 4.87 -12.68
C GLU A 170 -3.07 5.39 -13.27
N THR A 171 -3.55 4.80 -14.38
CA THR A 171 -4.89 5.09 -14.92
C THR A 171 -6.01 4.53 -14.05
N LEU A 172 -5.69 3.55 -13.19
CA LEU A 172 -6.63 2.93 -12.26
C LEU A 172 -6.94 3.80 -11.01
N GLY A 173 -6.32 4.97 -10.89
CA GLY A 173 -6.59 5.91 -9.80
C GLY A 173 -6.39 5.25 -8.42
N MET A 174 -7.45 5.17 -7.63
CA MET A 174 -7.40 4.60 -6.27
C MET A 174 -7.11 3.08 -6.23
N GLU A 175 -7.21 2.38 -7.34
CA GLU A 175 -6.92 0.94 -7.42
C GLU A 175 -5.47 0.65 -7.86
N THR A 176 -4.68 1.68 -8.22
CA THR A 176 -3.29 1.58 -8.70
C THR A 176 -2.40 0.74 -7.79
N GLU A 177 -2.35 1.07 -6.50
CA GLU A 177 -1.52 0.33 -5.53
C GLU A 177 -2.00 -1.11 -5.36
N LYS A 178 -3.31 -1.30 -5.29
CA LYS A 178 -3.94 -2.61 -5.15
C LYS A 178 -3.62 -3.51 -6.33
N ASP A 179 -3.78 -3.01 -7.55
CA ASP A 179 -3.40 -3.73 -8.78
C ASP A 179 -1.94 -4.15 -8.73
N PHE A 180 -1.04 -3.20 -8.44
CA PHE A 180 0.38 -3.48 -8.34
C PHE A 180 0.69 -4.60 -7.35
N PHE A 181 0.17 -4.51 -6.11
CA PHE A 181 0.43 -5.51 -5.08
C PHE A 181 -0.18 -6.87 -5.39
N LEU A 182 -1.40 -6.92 -5.93
CA LEU A 182 -2.03 -8.20 -6.30
C LEU A 182 -1.25 -8.92 -7.41
N ARG A 183 -0.80 -8.19 -8.43
CA ARG A 183 0.05 -8.75 -9.49
C ARG A 183 1.42 -9.19 -8.96
N LEU A 184 2.02 -8.37 -8.12
CA LEU A 184 3.31 -8.66 -7.49
C LEU A 184 3.21 -9.95 -6.65
N MET A 185 2.21 -10.07 -5.79
CA MET A 185 2.03 -11.25 -4.94
C MET A 185 1.64 -12.50 -5.71
N ALA A 186 0.93 -12.37 -6.84
CA ALA A 186 0.66 -13.50 -7.73
C ALA A 186 1.97 -14.10 -8.32
N LYS A 187 2.99 -13.26 -8.49
CA LYS A 187 4.32 -13.64 -8.99
C LYS A 187 5.23 -14.13 -7.88
N GLU A 188 5.41 -13.35 -6.82
CA GLU A 188 6.38 -13.60 -5.74
C GLU A 188 5.89 -14.65 -4.73
N LYS A 189 4.59 -14.73 -4.48
CA LYS A 189 3.89 -15.67 -3.58
C LYS A 189 4.27 -15.58 -2.11
N LYS A 190 5.40 -14.97 -1.79
CA LYS A 190 5.94 -14.90 -0.43
C LYS A 190 6.40 -13.50 -0.08
N PHE A 191 6.26 -13.16 1.19
CA PHE A 191 6.84 -11.97 1.79
C PHE A 191 7.35 -12.26 3.20
N ILE A 192 8.21 -11.39 3.72
CA ILE A 192 8.66 -11.42 5.11
C ILE A 192 7.85 -10.42 5.90
N PHE A 193 7.17 -10.87 6.92
CA PHE A 193 6.42 -10.01 7.82
C PHE A 193 7.22 -9.74 9.09
N LEU A 194 7.51 -8.46 9.35
CA LEU A 194 8.22 -7.99 10.53
C LEU A 194 7.21 -7.54 11.58
N ASN A 195 6.70 -8.49 12.37
CA ASN A 195 5.64 -8.23 13.35
C ASN A 195 6.12 -7.36 14.54
N SER A 196 7.43 -7.31 14.79
CA SER A 196 8.03 -6.47 15.84
C SER A 196 8.16 -5.01 15.44
N GLN A 197 7.97 -4.66 14.17
CA GLN A 197 8.05 -3.29 13.67
C GLN A 197 6.68 -2.81 13.22
N ILE A 198 6.39 -1.58 13.59
CA ILE A 198 5.08 -0.97 13.33
C ILE A 198 5.24 0.16 12.33
N TYR A 199 4.36 0.14 11.34
CA TYR A 199 4.03 1.27 10.51
C TYR A 199 2.76 1.91 11.05
N GLU A 200 2.87 3.12 11.54
CA GLU A 200 1.76 3.91 12.02
C GLU A 200 1.34 4.88 10.91
N SER A 201 0.11 4.71 10.44
CA SER A 201 -0.45 5.53 9.37
C SER A 201 -1.42 6.54 9.94
N VAL A 202 -1.25 7.82 9.58
CA VAL A 202 -2.15 8.92 9.97
C VAL A 202 -3.37 9.01 9.06
N GLU A 203 -3.58 8.04 8.20
CA GLU A 203 -4.71 7.98 7.23
C GLU A 203 -6.13 8.16 7.83
N VAL A 204 -6.25 8.38 9.13
CA VAL A 204 -7.55 8.42 9.85
C VAL A 204 -8.21 9.79 9.84
N GLN A 205 -7.52 10.85 9.44
CA GLN A 205 -8.17 12.13 9.27
C GLN A 205 -8.84 12.19 7.89
N GLU A 206 -10.08 12.66 7.86
CA GLU A 206 -10.86 12.84 6.63
C GLU A 206 -10.00 13.44 5.53
N GLY A 207 -9.83 12.70 4.44
CA GLY A 207 -9.13 13.17 3.25
C GLY A 207 -7.76 12.54 2.94
N ASN A 208 -7.20 11.64 3.78
CA ASN A 208 -5.85 11.10 3.59
C ASN A 208 -5.77 9.58 3.32
N SER A 209 -6.87 8.85 3.38
CA SER A 209 -6.90 7.41 3.08
C SER A 209 -7.68 7.12 1.80
N THR A 210 -7.07 6.41 0.86
CA THR A 210 -7.76 5.92 -0.35
C THR A 210 -8.99 5.09 -0.01
N PHE A 211 -8.99 4.35 1.11
CA PHE A 211 -10.15 3.60 1.57
C PHE A 211 -11.25 4.53 2.13
N TYR A 212 -10.91 5.45 3.03
CA TYR A 212 -11.89 6.38 3.59
C TYR A 212 -12.36 7.41 2.57
N GLU A 213 -11.48 7.92 1.72
CA GLU A 213 -11.87 8.75 0.59
C GLU A 213 -12.75 8.00 -0.40
N GLY A 214 -12.44 6.73 -0.68
CA GLY A 214 -13.18 5.88 -1.58
C GLY A 214 -14.65 5.74 -1.20
N ILE A 215 -14.96 5.59 0.12
CA ILE A 215 -16.34 5.47 0.60
C ILE A 215 -17.22 6.67 0.16
N TYR A 216 -16.61 7.84 -0.01
CA TYR A 216 -17.29 9.07 -0.40
C TYR A 216 -17.13 9.40 -1.89
N LYS A 217 -16.56 8.49 -2.70
CA LYS A 217 -16.38 8.66 -4.14
C LYS A 217 -17.23 7.64 -4.91
N ARG A 218 -17.91 8.11 -5.95
CA ARG A 218 -18.73 7.27 -6.82
C ARG A 218 -17.89 6.17 -7.49
N GLU A 219 -16.70 6.51 -7.93
CA GLU A 219 -15.73 5.64 -8.62
C GLU A 219 -15.45 4.36 -7.81
N TRP A 220 -15.45 4.47 -6.49
CA TRP A 220 -15.23 3.32 -5.60
C TRP A 220 -16.33 2.27 -5.68
N TYR A 221 -17.57 2.68 -5.98
CA TYR A 221 -18.72 1.78 -6.06
C TYR A 221 -18.92 1.22 -7.47
N GLU A 222 -18.66 1.97 -8.53
CA GLU A 222 -18.96 1.60 -9.90
C GLU A 222 -17.69 1.26 -10.71
N GLU A 223 -16.82 2.24 -10.91
CA GLU A 223 -15.67 2.17 -11.81
C GLU A 223 -14.63 1.16 -11.33
N SER A 224 -14.43 1.04 -10.01
CA SER A 224 -13.57 0.02 -9.41
C SER A 224 -13.93 -1.41 -9.87
N PHE A 225 -15.21 -1.72 -10.13
CA PHE A 225 -15.58 -3.03 -10.65
C PHE A 225 -15.41 -3.14 -12.16
N THR A 226 -15.79 -2.11 -12.91
CA THR A 226 -15.75 -2.15 -14.39
C THR A 226 -14.34 -2.00 -14.94
N GLU A 227 -13.54 -1.14 -14.36
CA GLU A 227 -12.22 -0.79 -14.86
C GLU A 227 -11.10 -1.62 -14.23
N PHE A 228 -11.29 -2.12 -13.01
CA PHE A 228 -10.27 -2.91 -12.34
C PHE A 228 -10.71 -4.36 -12.07
N TRP A 229 -11.68 -4.62 -11.18
CA TRP A 229 -11.91 -5.98 -10.70
C TRP A 229 -12.33 -6.98 -11.77
N ILE A 230 -13.30 -6.64 -12.62
CA ILE A 230 -13.79 -7.57 -13.66
C ILE A 230 -12.69 -7.89 -14.67
N PRO A 231 -12.01 -6.92 -15.31
CA PRO A 231 -10.93 -7.22 -16.24
C PRO A 231 -9.74 -7.91 -15.57
N PHE A 232 -9.41 -7.56 -14.34
CA PHE A 232 -8.31 -8.15 -13.58
C PHE A 232 -8.58 -9.64 -13.28
N LEU A 233 -9.73 -9.97 -12.73
CA LEU A 233 -10.13 -11.35 -12.42
C LEU A 233 -10.24 -12.22 -13.70
N LYS A 234 -10.78 -11.65 -14.77
CA LYS A 234 -10.85 -12.29 -16.08
C LYS A 234 -9.46 -12.65 -16.60
N ASN A 235 -8.54 -11.68 -16.61
CA ASN A 235 -7.16 -11.89 -17.05
C ASN A 235 -6.45 -12.98 -16.25
N LEU A 236 -6.62 -12.98 -14.92
CA LEU A 236 -6.04 -14.01 -14.07
C LEU A 236 -6.60 -15.40 -14.37
N LYS A 237 -7.92 -15.53 -14.59
CA LYS A 237 -8.55 -16.79 -14.95
C LYS A 237 -8.06 -17.30 -16.30
N GLU A 238 -7.91 -16.43 -17.29
CA GLU A 238 -7.35 -16.77 -18.59
C GLU A 238 -5.88 -17.21 -18.49
N LYS A 239 -5.09 -16.49 -17.70
CA LYS A 239 -3.65 -16.77 -17.55
C LYS A 239 -3.33 -18.02 -16.73
N TYR A 240 -4.07 -18.27 -15.65
CA TYR A 240 -3.76 -19.32 -14.67
C TYR A 240 -4.81 -20.44 -14.62
N GLY A 241 -5.85 -20.39 -15.43
CA GLY A 241 -6.98 -21.33 -15.42
C GLY A 241 -7.97 -21.07 -14.28
N LYS A 242 -7.52 -20.43 -13.20
CA LYS A 242 -8.33 -20.01 -12.05
C LYS A 242 -7.75 -18.75 -11.42
N VAL A 243 -8.58 -18.01 -10.70
CA VAL A 243 -8.13 -16.88 -9.88
C VAL A 243 -7.44 -17.43 -8.61
N PRO A 244 -6.23 -16.98 -8.24
CA PRO A 244 -5.58 -17.40 -7.01
C PRO A 244 -6.42 -17.12 -5.75
N SER A 245 -6.44 -18.04 -4.79
CA SER A 245 -7.32 -17.97 -3.60
C SER A 245 -7.14 -16.70 -2.79
N PHE A 246 -5.91 -16.19 -2.62
CA PHE A 246 -5.67 -14.93 -1.88
C PHE A 246 -6.28 -13.72 -2.59
N ILE A 247 -6.34 -13.71 -3.93
CA ILE A 247 -6.98 -12.64 -4.70
C ILE A 247 -8.50 -12.73 -4.57
N GLN A 248 -9.05 -13.94 -4.61
CA GLN A 248 -10.49 -14.16 -4.39
C GLN A 248 -10.89 -13.70 -2.98
N TYR A 249 -10.09 -14.02 -1.96
CA TYR A 249 -10.32 -13.59 -0.59
C TYR A 249 -10.27 -12.05 -0.48
N HIS A 250 -9.29 -11.43 -1.12
CA HIS A 250 -9.18 -9.97 -1.13
C HIS A 250 -10.35 -9.29 -1.86
N PHE A 251 -10.80 -9.86 -2.97
CA PHE A 251 -12.00 -9.41 -3.66
C PHE A 251 -13.22 -9.49 -2.72
N MET A 252 -13.38 -10.57 -1.99
CA MET A 252 -14.46 -10.72 -1.01
C MET A 252 -14.40 -9.68 0.11
N PHE A 253 -13.21 -9.37 0.60
CA PHE A 253 -13.03 -8.29 1.57
C PHE A 253 -13.45 -6.93 0.99
N THR A 254 -13.13 -6.70 -0.28
CA THR A 254 -13.55 -5.51 -1.04
C THR A 254 -15.07 -5.41 -1.16
N VAL A 255 -15.75 -6.50 -1.49
CA VAL A 255 -17.23 -6.57 -1.55
C VAL A 255 -17.84 -6.34 -0.18
N LYS A 256 -17.32 -7.01 0.86
CA LYS A 256 -17.77 -6.82 2.26
C LYS A 256 -17.70 -5.35 2.67
N SER A 257 -16.62 -4.66 2.34
CA SER A 257 -16.45 -3.25 2.68
C SER A 257 -17.51 -2.35 2.06
N ARG A 258 -17.91 -2.63 0.81
CA ARG A 258 -18.98 -1.89 0.13
C ARG A 258 -20.36 -2.16 0.72
N ILE A 259 -20.64 -3.43 1.03
CA ILE A 259 -21.90 -3.82 1.68
C ILE A 259 -21.99 -3.17 3.07
N MET A 260 -20.92 -3.19 3.86
CA MET A 260 -20.89 -2.55 5.18
C MET A 260 -21.05 -1.04 5.10
N SER A 261 -20.49 -0.39 4.09
CA SER A 261 -20.69 1.05 3.84
C SER A 261 -22.15 1.36 3.53
N ASN A 262 -22.83 0.52 2.75
CA ASN A 262 -24.25 0.66 2.47
C ASN A 262 -25.10 0.45 3.73
N LEU A 263 -24.87 -0.61 4.49
CA LEU A 263 -25.58 -0.88 5.75
C LEU A 263 -25.43 0.26 6.76
N ASN A 264 -24.28 0.92 6.79
CA ASN A 264 -24.03 2.08 7.66
C ASN A 264 -24.51 3.40 7.04
N ASN A 265 -25.20 3.36 5.91
CA ASN A 265 -25.70 4.53 5.17
C ASN A 265 -24.62 5.57 4.78
N ARG A 266 -23.37 5.18 4.69
CA ARG A 266 -22.25 6.07 4.31
C ARG A 266 -22.30 6.44 2.83
N ASN A 267 -22.94 5.62 1.99
CA ASN A 267 -23.10 5.82 0.56
C ASN A 267 -24.28 6.73 0.17
N LYS A 268 -25.18 7.09 1.09
CA LYS A 268 -26.44 7.79 0.79
C LYS A 268 -26.30 9.09 0.00
N HIS A 269 -25.17 9.77 0.15
CA HIS A 269 -24.89 11.02 -0.55
C HIS A 269 -23.94 10.88 -1.73
N VAL A 270 -23.51 9.64 -2.02
CA VAL A 270 -22.49 9.33 -3.02
C VAL A 270 -23.11 8.71 -4.25
N ILE A 271 -24.01 7.74 -4.05
CA ILE A 271 -24.69 7.02 -5.13
C ILE A 271 -26.21 7.07 -4.95
N SER A 272 -26.92 7.15 -6.06
CA SER A 272 -28.39 7.08 -6.10
C SER A 272 -28.88 5.64 -6.04
N GLN A 273 -30.16 5.42 -5.77
CA GLN A 273 -30.77 4.09 -5.75
C GLN A 273 -30.59 3.32 -7.06
N GLY A 274 -30.61 4.00 -8.22
CA GLY A 274 -30.32 3.37 -9.51
C GLY A 274 -28.87 2.92 -9.64
N GLN A 275 -27.95 3.68 -9.11
CA GLN A 275 -26.53 3.36 -9.08
C GLN A 275 -26.20 2.21 -8.11
N GLU A 276 -26.92 2.13 -6.97
CA GLU A 276 -26.82 0.96 -6.08
C GLU A 276 -27.12 -0.35 -6.80
N LYS A 277 -28.19 -0.36 -7.59
CA LYS A 277 -28.55 -1.54 -8.39
C LYS A 277 -27.46 -1.89 -9.40
N LEU A 278 -26.93 -0.90 -10.11
CA LEU A 278 -25.81 -1.10 -11.04
C LEU A 278 -24.56 -1.64 -10.34
N CYS A 279 -24.23 -1.11 -9.17
CA CYS A 279 -23.11 -1.60 -8.36
C CYS A 279 -23.27 -3.09 -8.01
N LEU A 280 -24.46 -3.52 -7.57
CA LEU A 280 -24.77 -4.92 -7.27
C LEU A 280 -24.68 -5.80 -8.52
N GLU A 281 -25.15 -5.33 -9.67
CA GLU A 281 -25.02 -6.04 -10.95
C GLU A 281 -23.54 -6.24 -11.33
N ARG A 282 -22.69 -5.22 -11.16
CA ARG A 282 -21.24 -5.31 -11.42
C ARG A 282 -20.53 -6.25 -10.45
N MET A 283 -20.89 -6.19 -9.16
CA MET A 283 -20.42 -7.21 -8.19
C MET A 283 -20.80 -8.61 -8.65
N GLY A 284 -22.05 -8.84 -9.06
CA GLY A 284 -22.52 -10.12 -9.59
C GLY A 284 -21.73 -10.60 -10.80
N GLN A 285 -21.38 -9.69 -11.72
CA GLN A 285 -20.52 -10.02 -12.86
C GLN A 285 -19.11 -10.45 -12.42
N ALA A 286 -18.52 -9.79 -11.41
CA ALA A 286 -17.21 -10.17 -10.88
C ALA A 286 -17.23 -11.54 -10.18
N PHE A 287 -18.33 -11.91 -9.53
CA PHE A 287 -18.50 -13.21 -8.87
C PHE A 287 -18.40 -14.42 -9.81
N GLN A 288 -18.60 -14.24 -11.13
CA GLN A 288 -18.43 -15.31 -12.11
C GLN A 288 -16.98 -15.85 -12.19
N TYR A 289 -16.03 -15.13 -11.64
CA TYR A 289 -14.62 -15.49 -11.58
C TYR A 289 -14.19 -16.07 -10.24
N ILE A 290 -15.09 -16.11 -9.25
CA ILE A 290 -14.81 -16.52 -7.87
C ILE A 290 -15.32 -17.96 -7.66
N ASP A 291 -14.49 -18.79 -7.06
CA ASP A 291 -14.86 -20.17 -6.75
C ASP A 291 -15.76 -20.24 -5.52
N CYS A 292 -16.90 -20.93 -5.61
CA CYS A 292 -17.87 -21.05 -4.51
C CYS A 292 -17.30 -21.74 -3.25
N LEU A 293 -16.22 -22.50 -3.36
CA LEU A 293 -15.61 -23.26 -2.27
C LEU A 293 -14.89 -22.43 -1.21
N LEU A 294 -14.63 -21.14 -1.48
CA LEU A 294 -14.06 -20.23 -0.47
C LEU A 294 -15.00 -19.94 0.70
N TYR A 295 -16.29 -20.26 0.56
CA TYR A 295 -17.31 -20.02 1.59
C TYR A 295 -17.56 -21.21 2.50
N THR A 296 -16.97 -22.36 2.22
CA THR A 296 -17.27 -23.62 2.91
C THR A 296 -16.10 -24.22 3.68
N SER A 297 -14.93 -23.58 3.68
CA SER A 297 -13.82 -23.99 4.55
C SER A 297 -13.95 -23.23 5.88
N ASP A 298 -14.59 -23.88 6.82
CA ASP A 298 -14.54 -23.54 8.25
C ASP A 298 -13.11 -23.68 8.79
#